data_b1e58bc88f156565e17eab5a1db7021e
#
_entry.id   b1e58bc88f156565e17eab5a1db7021e
#
_cell.length_a   1.000
_cell.length_b   1.000
_cell.length_c   1.000
_cell.angle_alpha   90.00
_cell.angle_beta   90.00
_cell.angle_gamma   90.00
#
_symmetry.space_group_name_H-M   'P 1'
#
loop_
_entity.id
_entity.type
_entity.pdbx_description
1 polymer ?
#
loop_
_entity_poly.entity_id
_entity_poly.type
_entity_poly.pdbx_seq_one_letter_code
_entity_poly.pdbx_strand_id
1 'polypeptide(L)'
;FTQALGKQGVEIMDQEFYTGGSALAKGREMTAAMMERSPELDFMYYSNDMIGAGGLLHLREQGISVPGQMGLAGFNKVELIDGLPQRLATMDSCRFEIGQMAAKIIASRNDPTLEPMSNVIELSPKIAYGDTLRRK
;
A
#
# COMPACT_ATOMS: atom_id res chain seq x y z
N PHE A 1 6.05 -6.73 9.18
CA PHE A 1 4.64 -6.36 9.26
C PHE A 1 3.94 -7.17 10.36
N THR A 2 3.82 -8.50 10.21
CA THR A 2 3.15 -9.41 11.17
C THR A 2 3.64 -9.25 12.60
N GLN A 3 4.96 -9.21 12.83
CA GLN A 3 5.52 -8.97 14.17
C GLN A 3 5.11 -7.62 14.77
N ALA A 4 5.02 -6.58 13.94
CA ALA A 4 4.64 -5.25 14.40
C ALA A 4 3.16 -5.21 14.81
N LEU A 5 2.28 -5.88 14.06
CA LEU A 5 0.87 -6.04 14.39
C LEU A 5 0.69 -6.83 15.69
N GLY A 6 1.38 -7.97 15.84
CA GLY A 6 1.33 -8.79 17.06
C GLY A 6 1.74 -8.03 18.33
N LYS A 7 2.75 -7.11 18.23
CA LYS A 7 3.12 -6.23 19.35
C LYS A 7 2.02 -5.23 19.74
N GLN A 8 1.08 -4.95 18.85
CA GLN A 8 -0.08 -4.09 19.08
C GLN A 8 -1.36 -4.88 19.42
N GLY A 9 -1.25 -6.19 19.60
CA GLY A 9 -2.40 -7.06 19.88
C GLY A 9 -3.32 -7.26 18.66
N VAL A 10 -2.82 -7.02 17.45
CA VAL A 10 -3.58 -7.22 16.20
C VAL A 10 -3.18 -8.56 15.59
N GLU A 11 -4.16 -9.41 15.37
CA GLU A 11 -4.00 -10.71 14.72
C GLU A 11 -4.36 -10.63 13.24
N ILE A 12 -3.58 -11.34 12.40
CA ILE A 12 -3.91 -11.52 10.98
C ILE A 12 -4.78 -12.77 10.88
N MET A 13 -6.04 -12.58 10.52
CA MET A 13 -7.02 -13.67 10.45
C MET A 13 -6.88 -14.51 9.18
N ASP A 14 -6.50 -13.88 8.06
CA ASP A 14 -6.34 -14.56 6.77
C ASP A 14 -5.25 -13.89 5.93
N GLN A 15 -4.65 -14.64 5.00
CA GLN A 15 -3.58 -14.17 4.16
C GLN A 15 -3.63 -14.82 2.78
N GLU A 16 -3.51 -13.97 1.74
CA GLU A 16 -3.43 -14.39 0.34
C GLU A 16 -2.15 -13.84 -0.28
N PHE A 17 -1.46 -14.66 -1.09
CA PHE A 17 -0.21 -14.28 -1.73
C PHE A 17 -0.40 -13.94 -3.21
N TYR A 18 0.06 -12.76 -3.60
CA TYR A 18 0.08 -12.37 -5.02
C TYR A 18 1.11 -13.18 -5.79
N THR A 19 0.64 -13.91 -6.82
CA THR A 19 1.46 -14.83 -7.60
C THR A 19 1.85 -14.29 -8.99
N GLY A 20 1.65 -12.98 -9.22
CA GLY A 20 1.97 -12.33 -10.50
C GLY A 20 0.75 -12.12 -11.41
N GLY A 21 0.99 -11.57 -12.59
CA GLY A 21 -0.04 -11.18 -13.55
C GLY A 21 -0.49 -9.73 -13.39
N SER A 22 -1.68 -9.38 -13.87
CA SER A 22 -2.25 -8.03 -13.70
C SER A 22 -2.61 -7.78 -12.24
N ALA A 23 -1.88 -6.89 -11.57
CA ALA A 23 -2.11 -6.59 -10.16
C ALA A 23 -3.54 -6.09 -9.88
N LEU A 24 -4.12 -5.29 -10.79
CA LEU A 24 -5.48 -4.78 -10.65
C LEU A 24 -6.52 -5.93 -10.74
N ALA A 25 -6.41 -6.79 -11.77
CA ALA A 25 -7.32 -7.92 -11.93
C ALA A 25 -7.17 -8.93 -10.78
N LYS A 26 -5.92 -9.24 -10.42
CA LYS A 26 -5.64 -10.13 -9.28
C LYS A 26 -6.14 -9.58 -7.95
N GLY A 27 -6.07 -8.27 -7.73
CA GLY A 27 -6.64 -7.64 -6.55
C GLY A 27 -8.14 -7.91 -6.41
N ARG A 28 -8.88 -7.89 -7.52
CA ARG A 28 -10.31 -8.27 -7.54
C ARG A 28 -10.51 -9.74 -7.16
N GLU A 29 -9.79 -10.64 -7.83
CA GLU A 29 -9.90 -12.09 -7.60
C GLU A 29 -9.54 -12.46 -6.15
N MET A 30 -8.40 -11.95 -5.66
CA MET A 30 -7.91 -12.21 -4.30
C MET A 30 -8.89 -11.69 -3.25
N THR A 31 -9.44 -10.49 -3.44
CA THR A 31 -10.44 -9.92 -2.52
C THR A 31 -11.70 -10.75 -2.48
N ALA A 32 -12.22 -11.18 -3.65
CA ALA A 32 -13.37 -12.07 -3.73
C ALA A 32 -13.13 -13.39 -2.97
N ALA A 33 -11.98 -14.04 -3.23
CA ALA A 33 -11.62 -15.29 -2.58
C ALA A 33 -11.46 -15.16 -1.06
N MET A 34 -10.86 -14.06 -0.59
CA MET A 34 -10.73 -13.79 0.85
C MET A 34 -12.08 -13.58 1.51
N MET A 35 -12.98 -12.82 0.90
CA MET A 35 -14.32 -12.57 1.43
C MET A 35 -15.19 -13.83 1.48
N GLU A 36 -15.04 -14.72 0.50
CA GLU A 36 -15.73 -16.02 0.49
C GLU A 36 -15.22 -16.92 1.62
N ARG A 37 -13.91 -16.92 1.87
CA ARG A 37 -13.23 -17.78 2.84
C ARG A 37 -13.33 -17.25 4.26
N SER A 38 -13.33 -15.93 4.43
CA SER A 38 -13.31 -15.22 5.72
C SER A 38 -14.29 -14.03 5.70
N PRO A 39 -15.62 -14.30 5.75
CA PRO A 39 -16.65 -13.27 5.61
C PRO A 39 -16.71 -12.28 6.79
N GLU A 40 -16.07 -12.59 7.90
CA GLU A 40 -15.98 -11.75 9.10
C GLU A 40 -14.91 -10.66 9.03
N LEU A 41 -14.08 -10.63 7.97
CA LEU A 41 -13.05 -9.62 7.79
C LEU A 41 -13.68 -8.22 7.72
N ASP A 42 -13.10 -7.30 8.45
CA ASP A 42 -13.52 -5.89 8.47
C ASP A 42 -12.42 -4.94 7.97
N PHE A 43 -11.23 -5.46 7.71
CA PHE A 43 -10.09 -4.71 7.18
C PHE A 43 -9.18 -5.57 6.31
N MET A 44 -8.73 -5.03 5.16
CA MET A 44 -7.74 -5.66 4.30
C MET A 44 -6.56 -4.74 4.04
N TYR A 45 -5.35 -5.25 4.25
CA TYR A 45 -4.11 -4.61 3.84
C TYR A 45 -3.55 -5.26 2.59
N TYR A 46 -3.24 -4.45 1.59
CA TYR A 46 -2.65 -4.89 0.33
C TYR A 46 -1.19 -4.47 0.26
N SER A 47 -0.31 -5.38 -0.14
CA SER A 47 1.14 -5.13 -0.25
C SER A 47 1.51 -4.10 -1.33
N ASN A 48 0.57 -3.74 -2.23
CA ASN A 48 0.70 -2.61 -3.13
C ASN A 48 -0.67 -2.03 -3.53
N ASP A 49 -0.66 -0.77 -3.97
CA ASP A 49 -1.86 -0.02 -4.28
C ASP A 49 -2.63 -0.53 -5.50
N MET A 50 -1.96 -1.15 -6.48
CA MET A 50 -2.63 -1.70 -7.66
C MET A 50 -3.53 -2.88 -7.29
N ILE A 51 -3.06 -3.74 -6.39
CA ILE A 51 -3.87 -4.84 -5.83
C ILE A 51 -5.00 -4.25 -4.99
N GLY A 52 -4.69 -3.26 -4.13
CA GLY A 52 -5.69 -2.57 -3.30
C GLY A 52 -6.78 -1.86 -4.13
N ALA A 53 -6.40 -1.22 -5.24
CA ALA A 53 -7.36 -0.62 -6.17
C ALA A 53 -8.30 -1.68 -6.78
N GLY A 54 -7.75 -2.84 -7.16
CA GLY A 54 -8.56 -3.98 -7.61
C GLY A 54 -9.56 -4.45 -6.57
N GLY A 55 -9.11 -4.57 -5.32
CA GLY A 55 -9.97 -4.91 -4.18
C GLY A 55 -11.08 -3.89 -3.95
N LEU A 56 -10.74 -2.60 -3.96
CA LEU A 56 -11.71 -1.51 -3.81
C LEU A 56 -12.79 -1.55 -4.89
N LEU A 57 -12.40 -1.78 -6.15
CA LEU A 57 -13.34 -1.91 -7.26
C LEU A 57 -14.28 -3.11 -7.06
N HIS A 58 -13.75 -4.26 -6.63
CA HIS A 58 -14.57 -5.44 -6.33
C HIS A 58 -15.59 -5.16 -5.24
N LEU A 59 -15.17 -4.61 -4.10
CA LEU A 59 -16.06 -4.30 -2.98
C LEU A 59 -17.19 -3.35 -3.39
N ARG A 60 -16.87 -2.33 -4.18
CA ARG A 60 -17.88 -1.39 -4.69
C ARG A 60 -18.90 -2.05 -5.61
N GLU A 61 -18.47 -2.94 -6.48
CA GLU A 61 -19.39 -3.71 -7.34
C GLU A 61 -20.32 -4.63 -6.54
N GLN A 62 -19.84 -5.16 -5.42
CA GLN A 62 -20.62 -5.96 -4.50
C GLN A 62 -21.51 -5.11 -3.56
N GLY A 63 -21.46 -3.79 -3.67
CA GLY A 63 -22.22 -2.89 -2.80
C GLY A 63 -21.72 -2.83 -1.35
N ILE A 64 -20.48 -3.27 -1.09
CA ILE A 64 -19.90 -3.27 0.24
C ILE A 64 -19.37 -1.88 0.55
N SER A 65 -19.82 -1.33 1.67
CA SER A 65 -19.45 0.01 2.11
C SER A 65 -17.98 0.06 2.56
N VAL A 66 -17.18 0.91 1.90
CA VAL A 66 -15.80 1.22 2.29
C VAL A 66 -15.77 2.69 2.75
N PRO A 67 -15.29 3.01 3.94
CA PRO A 67 -14.69 2.12 4.96
C PRO A 67 -15.71 1.52 5.95
N GLY A 68 -17.01 1.71 5.76
CA GLY A 68 -18.02 1.36 6.76
C GLY A 68 -18.00 -0.11 7.16
N GLN A 69 -18.16 -1.01 6.19
CA GLN A 69 -18.12 -2.47 6.41
C GLN A 69 -16.70 -3.00 6.29
N MET A 70 -15.93 -2.53 5.28
CA MET A 70 -14.58 -3.00 5.01
C MET A 70 -13.61 -1.81 4.92
N GLY A 71 -12.61 -1.77 5.78
CA GLY A 71 -11.50 -0.83 5.67
C GLY A 71 -10.42 -1.36 4.72
N LEU A 72 -9.75 -0.47 3.97
CA LEU A 72 -8.66 -0.86 3.07
C LEU A 72 -7.44 0.02 3.24
N ALA A 73 -6.25 -0.59 3.10
CA ALA A 73 -5.00 0.13 2.94
C ALA A 73 -4.07 -0.59 1.96
N GLY A 74 -3.31 0.19 1.22
CA GLY A 74 -2.28 -0.27 0.29
C GLY A 74 -0.88 0.19 0.67
N PHE A 75 0.05 0.11 -0.28
CA PHE A 75 1.44 0.52 -0.14
C PHE A 75 1.98 1.05 -1.47
N ASN A 76 2.86 2.02 -1.44
CA ASN A 76 3.64 2.71 -2.48
C ASN A 76 3.13 4.10 -2.88
N LYS A 77 1.87 4.44 -2.72
CA LYS A 77 1.25 5.68 -3.20
C LYS A 77 1.47 5.90 -4.70
N VAL A 78 0.99 4.96 -5.50
CA VAL A 78 1.03 5.10 -6.96
C VAL A 78 -0.01 6.11 -7.45
N GLU A 79 0.28 6.81 -8.55
CA GLU A 79 -0.59 7.86 -9.14
C GLU A 79 -2.03 7.37 -9.38
N LEU A 80 -2.21 6.11 -9.76
CA LEU A 80 -3.52 5.52 -10.02
C LEU A 80 -4.53 5.80 -8.90
N ILE A 81 -4.10 5.76 -7.63
CA ILE A 81 -5.03 5.90 -6.49
C ILE A 81 -5.60 7.31 -6.36
N ASP A 82 -4.92 8.31 -6.90
CA ASP A 82 -5.41 9.69 -6.92
C ASP A 82 -6.55 9.88 -7.94
N GLY A 83 -6.61 9.01 -8.95
CA GLY A 83 -7.68 8.96 -9.96
C GLY A 83 -8.89 8.11 -9.58
N LEU A 84 -8.85 7.40 -8.45
CA LEU A 84 -9.99 6.60 -7.98
C LEU A 84 -11.09 7.50 -7.42
N PRO A 85 -12.39 7.16 -7.63
CA PRO A 85 -13.51 7.89 -7.03
C PRO A 85 -13.46 7.97 -5.51
N GLN A 86 -12.76 7.05 -4.88
CA GLN A 86 -12.49 6.99 -3.45
C GLN A 86 -10.99 6.69 -3.28
N ARG A 87 -10.27 7.61 -2.64
CA ARG A 87 -8.83 7.51 -2.50
C ARG A 87 -8.46 6.41 -1.52
N LEU A 88 -7.67 5.45 -2.00
CA LEU A 88 -7.14 4.37 -1.16
C LEU A 88 -6.16 4.94 -0.13
N ALA A 89 -6.33 4.55 1.13
CA ALA A 89 -5.31 4.79 2.14
C ALA A 89 -4.04 3.99 1.79
N THR A 90 -2.87 4.61 1.96
CA THR A 90 -1.61 3.97 1.57
C THR A 90 -0.43 4.50 2.37
N MET A 91 0.69 3.79 2.31
CA MET A 91 1.98 4.30 2.76
C MET A 91 2.77 4.82 1.56
N ASP A 92 3.12 6.11 1.57
CA ASP A 92 4.05 6.70 0.62
C ASP A 92 5.46 6.14 0.88
N SER A 93 5.97 5.35 -0.05
CA SER A 93 7.30 4.73 0.04
C SER A 93 8.44 5.68 -0.33
N CYS A 94 8.18 6.99 -0.46
CA CYS A 94 9.18 8.03 -0.76
C CYS A 94 9.97 7.78 -2.06
N ARG A 95 9.34 7.20 -3.09
CA ARG A 95 10.04 6.78 -4.33
C ARG A 95 10.73 7.93 -5.05
N PHE A 96 10.13 9.12 -5.05
CA PHE A 96 10.74 10.31 -5.65
C PHE A 96 11.99 10.73 -4.89
N GLU A 97 11.92 10.80 -3.57
CA GLU A 97 13.04 11.11 -2.69
C GLU A 97 14.17 10.07 -2.82
N ILE A 98 13.81 8.78 -2.91
CA ILE A 98 14.79 7.71 -3.17
C ILE A 98 15.55 7.99 -4.47
N GLY A 99 14.84 8.30 -5.56
CA GLY A 99 15.47 8.63 -6.85
C GLY A 99 16.37 9.86 -6.77
N GLN A 100 15.92 10.91 -6.11
CA GLN A 100 16.72 12.12 -5.90
C GLN A 100 18.00 11.84 -5.09
N MET A 101 17.90 11.07 -4.00
CA MET A 101 19.06 10.73 -3.17
C MET A 101 20.03 9.85 -3.91
N ALA A 102 19.57 8.86 -4.67
CA ALA A 102 20.40 8.03 -5.52
C ALA A 102 21.19 8.88 -6.55
N ALA A 103 20.52 9.81 -7.22
CA ALA A 103 21.17 10.73 -8.16
C ALA A 103 22.24 11.60 -7.48
N LYS A 104 21.95 12.15 -6.29
CA LYS A 104 22.91 12.95 -5.52
C LYS A 104 24.13 12.13 -5.08
N ILE A 105 23.94 10.90 -4.63
CA ILE A 105 25.04 9.99 -4.27
C ILE A 105 25.95 9.74 -5.49
N ILE A 106 25.37 9.46 -6.66
CA ILE A 106 26.14 9.25 -7.88
C ILE A 106 26.90 10.52 -8.28
N ALA A 107 26.25 11.69 -8.23
CA ALA A 107 26.88 12.96 -8.55
C ALA A 107 28.08 13.25 -7.61
N SER A 108 27.92 13.09 -6.30
CA SER A 108 28.99 13.34 -5.32
C SER A 108 30.19 12.40 -5.46
N ARG A 109 30.00 11.21 -6.05
CA ARG A 109 31.12 10.29 -6.33
C ARG A 109 31.89 10.66 -7.59
N ASN A 110 31.25 11.30 -8.55
CA ASN A 110 31.83 11.63 -9.85
C ASN A 110 32.37 13.06 -9.92
N ASP A 111 32.04 13.91 -8.95
CA ASP A 111 32.48 15.31 -8.89
C ASP A 111 33.19 15.58 -7.55
N PRO A 112 34.50 15.71 -7.55
CA PRO A 112 35.32 15.96 -6.33
C PRO A 112 35.06 17.33 -5.69
N THR A 113 34.31 18.23 -6.37
CA THR A 113 33.94 19.53 -5.80
C THR A 113 32.68 19.44 -4.91
N LEU A 114 31.95 18.33 -4.99
CA LEU A 114 30.77 18.09 -4.16
C LEU A 114 31.12 17.40 -2.85
N GLU A 115 30.41 17.76 -1.80
CA GLU A 115 30.54 17.09 -0.49
C GLU A 115 30.23 15.59 -0.60
N PRO A 116 31.08 14.71 -0.03
CA PRO A 116 30.82 13.28 -0.02
C PRO A 116 29.50 12.94 0.69
N MET A 117 28.65 12.14 0.06
CA MET A 117 27.41 11.69 0.67
C MET A 117 27.53 10.26 1.22
N SER A 118 26.81 9.98 2.31
CA SER A 118 26.67 8.62 2.83
C SER A 118 26.13 7.67 1.76
N ASN A 119 26.65 6.44 1.73
CA ASN A 119 26.15 5.39 0.84
C ASN A 119 24.82 4.77 1.31
N VAL A 120 24.42 5.05 2.56
CA VAL A 120 23.20 4.56 3.16
C VAL A 120 22.42 5.76 3.68
N ILE A 121 21.24 5.97 3.13
CA ILE A 121 20.28 6.99 3.55
C ILE A 121 18.96 6.28 3.82
N GLU A 122 18.48 6.35 5.06
CA GLU A 122 17.22 5.78 5.46
C GLU A 122 16.08 6.80 5.28
N LEU A 123 15.02 6.38 4.61
CA LEU A 123 13.79 7.16 4.44
C LEU A 123 12.64 6.40 5.10
N SER A 124 11.85 7.10 5.89
CA SER A 124 10.67 6.52 6.53
C SER A 124 9.44 6.72 5.65
N PRO A 125 8.65 5.67 5.37
CA PRO A 125 7.36 5.80 4.70
C PRO A 125 6.41 6.74 5.45
N LYS A 126 5.58 7.47 4.69
CA LYS A 126 4.60 8.41 5.24
C LYS A 126 3.19 7.91 4.99
N ILE A 127 2.32 8.00 6.00
CA ILE A 127 0.92 7.61 5.81
C ILE A 127 0.17 8.65 4.98
N ALA A 128 -0.56 8.19 3.96
CA ALA A 128 -1.56 8.95 3.22
C ALA A 128 -2.94 8.32 3.53
N TYR A 129 -3.71 9.02 4.34
CA TYR A 129 -4.93 8.44 4.94
C TYR A 129 -6.04 8.09 3.95
N GLY A 130 -6.14 8.78 2.83
CA GLY A 130 -7.21 8.54 1.86
C GLY A 130 -8.61 8.60 2.47
N ASP A 131 -9.53 7.82 1.88
CA ASP A 131 -10.95 7.76 2.25
C ASP A 131 -11.40 6.34 2.62
N THR A 132 -10.48 5.37 2.67
CA THR A 132 -10.78 3.94 2.89
C THR A 132 -10.46 3.44 4.30
N LEU A 133 -10.04 4.34 5.20
CA LEU A 133 -9.87 4.06 6.63
C LEU A 133 -11.02 4.63 7.45
N ARG A 134 -11.49 3.87 8.44
CA ARG A 134 -12.37 4.40 9.47
C ARG A 134 -11.58 5.40 10.32
N ARG A 135 -12.08 6.62 10.42
CA ARG A 135 -11.55 7.62 11.35
C ARG A 135 -12.35 7.54 12.64
N LYS A 136 -11.63 7.46 13.76
CA LYS A 136 -12.23 7.64 15.07
C LYS A 136 -12.59 9.11 15.30
#